data_1a916f25bbe9b22760483d920ef7b1cd
#
_entry.id   1a916f25bbe9b22760483d920ef7b1cd
#
_cell.length_a   1.000
_cell.length_b   1.000
_cell.length_c   1.000
_cell.angle_alpha   90.00
_cell.angle_beta   90.00
_cell.angle_gamma   90.00
#
_symmetry.space_group_name_H-M   'P 1'
#
loop_
_entity.id
_entity.type
_entity.pdbx_description
1 polymer ?
#
loop_
_entity_poly.entity_id
_entity_poly.type
_entity_poly.pdbx_seq_one_letter_code
_entity_poly.pdbx_strand_id
1 'polypeptide(L)'
;MGLFEKLKKGKKSSQPAKTQPQNHQQDLSQKMAPEIRPGGVFMVQLLMKERCEMPSNEQFLEALSKHLGNVEQFGERGVCVNFAAHDYIAELKDGGVPVMLMVSNCDEFATDQIDDFRRSQMWDCMDDRDHILSECRYQVLATDTLGGGLPAKKRANMLMDYLEALLELYPQCEAVYNINSGKMILADEIRKKEISGIDRFIRYAVNVRFFNIQGTKDHIVDTLGLSLLFIEDLQYHFHDMDPNWVVNHAYNMALYLLNNENPIKNGDTIDGIREGAIVQDIQWKCQYEDALIQPARAVLDICMNEYAAGNRS
;
A
#
# COMPACT_ATOMS: atom_id res chain seq x y z
N MET A 1 -9.10 -8.15 15.72
CA MET A 1 -9.26 -9.48 15.09
C MET A 1 -8.19 -9.61 14.03
N GLY A 2 -7.29 -10.61 14.15
CA GLY A 2 -6.19 -10.75 13.20
C GLY A 2 -6.68 -11.09 11.79
N LEU A 3 -5.98 -10.62 10.79
CA LEU A 3 -6.27 -10.80 9.37
C LEU A 3 -6.60 -12.27 9.02
N PHE A 4 -6.03 -13.21 9.73
CA PHE A 4 -6.15 -14.66 9.51
C PHE A 4 -7.22 -15.40 10.35
N GLU A 5 -7.87 -14.77 11.30
CA GLU A 5 -9.10 -15.36 11.85
C GLU A 5 -10.20 -15.48 10.79
N LYS A 6 -10.20 -14.59 9.78
CA LYS A 6 -11.05 -14.70 8.60
C LYS A 6 -10.70 -15.93 7.73
N LEU A 7 -9.42 -16.32 7.65
CA LEU A 7 -8.97 -17.49 6.88
C LEU A 7 -9.45 -18.84 7.45
N LYS A 8 -9.71 -18.94 8.76
CA LYS A 8 -10.18 -20.19 9.38
C LYS A 8 -11.67 -20.47 9.16
N LYS A 9 -12.48 -19.44 8.86
CA LYS A 9 -13.92 -19.60 8.64
C LYS A 9 -14.29 -20.00 7.20
N GLY A 10 -13.40 -19.86 6.24
CA GLY A 10 -13.62 -20.07 4.81
C GLY A 10 -13.34 -21.49 4.28
N LYS A 11 -13.27 -22.53 5.12
CA LYS A 11 -13.14 -23.91 4.65
C LYS A 11 -14.46 -24.43 4.05
N LYS A 12 -14.81 -23.96 2.86
CA LYS A 12 -15.50 -24.73 1.84
C LYS A 12 -14.58 -24.76 0.63
N SER A 13 -14.14 -25.97 0.31
CA SER A 13 -13.28 -26.39 -0.79
C SER A 13 -13.35 -25.50 -2.04
N SER A 14 -12.48 -24.52 -2.14
CA SER A 14 -12.02 -24.00 -3.43
C SER A 14 -10.65 -24.64 -3.67
N GLN A 15 -10.52 -25.35 -4.78
CA GLN A 15 -9.20 -25.82 -5.24
C GLN A 15 -8.26 -24.62 -5.28
N PRO A 16 -6.98 -24.79 -4.91
CA PRO A 16 -6.02 -23.70 -5.04
C PRO A 16 -6.04 -23.22 -6.48
N ALA A 17 -6.16 -21.91 -6.68
CA ALA A 17 -6.03 -21.30 -7.99
C ALA A 17 -4.74 -21.84 -8.61
N LYS A 18 -4.85 -22.48 -9.77
CA LYS A 18 -3.70 -22.94 -10.55
C LYS A 18 -2.96 -21.67 -10.98
N THR A 19 -1.99 -21.26 -10.20
CA THR A 19 -0.99 -20.29 -10.63
C THR A 19 -0.42 -20.82 -11.92
N GLN A 20 -0.59 -20.09 -13.03
CA GLN A 20 0.04 -20.49 -14.29
C GLN A 20 1.54 -20.60 -14.02
N PRO A 21 2.21 -21.66 -14.46
CA PRO A 21 3.64 -21.77 -14.31
C PRO A 21 4.27 -20.65 -15.13
N GLN A 22 4.71 -19.57 -14.49
CA GLN A 22 5.70 -18.70 -15.09
C GLN A 22 6.97 -19.54 -15.22
N ASN A 23 7.26 -19.98 -16.42
CA ASN A 23 8.34 -20.90 -16.78
C ASN A 23 9.69 -20.18 -16.81
N HIS A 24 9.96 -19.35 -15.80
CA HIS A 24 11.27 -18.86 -15.43
C HIS A 24 11.49 -19.35 -14.00
N GLN A 25 12.50 -20.20 -13.81
CA GLN A 25 13.05 -20.43 -12.47
C GLN A 25 13.36 -19.04 -11.91
N GLN A 26 12.51 -18.58 -10.99
CA GLN A 26 12.74 -17.34 -10.29
C GLN A 26 14.06 -17.52 -9.53
N ASP A 27 15.07 -16.72 -9.87
CA ASP A 27 16.30 -16.69 -9.08
C ASP A 27 15.95 -16.09 -7.72
N LEU A 28 15.78 -16.96 -6.73
CA LEU A 28 15.46 -16.58 -5.34
C LEU A 28 16.74 -16.30 -4.54
N SER A 29 17.90 -16.20 -5.21
CA SER A 29 19.13 -15.77 -4.54
C SER A 29 19.01 -14.30 -4.13
N GLN A 30 19.23 -14.05 -2.85
CA GLN A 30 19.19 -12.70 -2.31
C GLN A 30 20.50 -11.96 -2.64
N LYS A 31 20.37 -10.76 -3.19
CA LYS A 31 21.50 -9.93 -3.60
C LYS A 31 21.38 -8.57 -2.93
N MET A 32 22.50 -8.06 -2.41
CA MET A 32 22.54 -6.70 -1.89
C MET A 32 22.17 -5.70 -2.98
N ALA A 33 21.25 -4.80 -2.65
CA ALA A 33 20.91 -3.64 -3.45
C ALA A 33 21.56 -2.36 -2.85
N PRO A 34 21.84 -1.35 -3.67
CA PRO A 34 22.19 -0.04 -3.14
C PRO A 34 21.00 0.56 -2.38
N GLU A 35 21.28 1.42 -1.40
CA GLU A 35 20.26 2.21 -0.70
C GLU A 35 19.67 3.23 -1.68
N ILE A 36 18.74 2.81 -2.53
CA ILE A 36 18.02 3.68 -3.44
C ILE A 36 16.63 3.89 -2.84
N ARG A 37 16.35 5.12 -2.46
CA ARG A 37 15.00 5.48 -1.99
C ARG A 37 14.04 5.49 -3.17
N PRO A 38 13.08 4.60 -3.20
CA PRO A 38 12.03 4.63 -4.20
C PRO A 38 11.14 5.85 -3.97
N GLY A 39 10.34 6.18 -4.94
CA GLY A 39 9.37 7.26 -4.85
C GLY A 39 8.30 7.06 -5.90
N GLY A 40 7.22 7.80 -5.81
CA GLY A 40 6.15 7.67 -6.76
C GLY A 40 5.05 8.71 -6.58
N VAL A 41 4.18 8.75 -7.58
CA VAL A 41 2.92 9.47 -7.55
C VAL A 41 1.88 8.57 -6.89
N PHE A 42 1.16 9.09 -5.92
CA PHE A 42 0.03 8.38 -5.34
C PHE A 42 -1.11 8.29 -6.35
N MET A 43 -1.62 7.09 -6.57
CA MET A 43 -2.70 6.83 -7.52
C MET A 43 -3.72 5.88 -6.91
N VAL A 44 -4.95 6.35 -6.78
CA VAL A 44 -6.08 5.54 -6.30
C VAL A 44 -7.24 5.60 -7.27
N GLN A 45 -7.95 4.49 -7.36
CA GLN A 45 -9.21 4.35 -8.08
C GLN A 45 -10.34 4.17 -7.06
N LEU A 46 -11.34 5.04 -7.14
CA LEU A 46 -12.59 4.94 -6.42
C LEU A 46 -13.53 4.10 -7.29
N LEU A 47 -13.84 2.89 -6.86
CA LEU A 47 -14.62 1.93 -7.66
C LEU A 47 -16.12 2.06 -7.38
N MET A 48 -16.93 2.07 -8.45
CA MET A 48 -18.37 2.33 -8.40
C MET A 48 -19.13 1.37 -9.31
N LYS A 49 -20.35 1.02 -8.91
CA LYS A 49 -21.26 0.20 -9.73
C LYS A 49 -21.86 0.99 -10.89
N GLU A 50 -22.19 2.26 -10.65
CA GLU A 50 -22.83 3.14 -11.60
C GLU A 50 -21.95 4.34 -11.93
N ARG A 51 -22.10 4.88 -13.13
CA ARG A 51 -21.42 6.12 -13.54
C ARG A 51 -21.92 7.27 -12.68
N CYS A 52 -20.99 8.07 -12.16
CA CYS A 52 -21.30 9.26 -11.40
C CYS A 52 -20.93 10.53 -12.15
N GLU A 53 -21.59 11.61 -11.82
CA GLU A 53 -21.22 12.94 -12.26
C GLU A 53 -20.05 13.45 -11.42
N MET A 54 -19.19 14.24 -12.05
CA MET A 54 -18.10 14.93 -11.33
C MET A 54 -18.72 16.03 -10.45
N PRO A 55 -18.43 16.08 -9.15
CA PRO A 55 -18.88 17.14 -8.25
C PRO A 55 -18.57 18.54 -8.77
N SER A 56 -19.32 19.57 -8.40
CA SER A 56 -19.03 20.95 -8.78
C SER A 56 -17.72 21.46 -8.17
N ASN A 57 -17.17 22.55 -8.69
CA ASN A 57 -15.95 23.14 -8.12
C ASN A 57 -16.15 23.58 -6.66
N GLU A 58 -17.34 24.09 -6.34
CA GLU A 58 -17.70 24.50 -4.99
C GLU A 58 -17.71 23.29 -4.03
N GLN A 59 -18.31 22.16 -4.44
CA GLN A 59 -18.32 20.94 -3.66
C GLN A 59 -16.90 20.40 -3.42
N PHE A 60 -16.05 20.41 -4.48
CA PHE A 60 -14.65 20.03 -4.32
C PHE A 60 -13.92 20.92 -3.34
N LEU A 61 -14.02 22.25 -3.50
CA LEU A 61 -13.33 23.20 -2.63
C LEU A 61 -13.81 23.09 -1.17
N GLU A 62 -15.10 22.91 -0.93
CA GLU A 62 -15.66 22.69 0.39
C GLU A 62 -15.07 21.42 1.06
N ALA A 63 -15.15 20.28 0.38
CA ALA A 63 -14.66 19.02 0.92
C ALA A 63 -13.14 19.02 1.09
N LEU A 64 -12.38 19.43 0.05
CA LEU A 64 -10.93 19.44 0.12
C LEU A 64 -10.41 20.42 1.17
N SER A 65 -10.99 21.65 1.27
CA SER A 65 -10.55 22.62 2.27
C SER A 65 -10.86 22.20 3.70
N LYS A 66 -11.94 21.45 3.91
CA LYS A 66 -12.28 20.88 5.22
C LYS A 66 -11.18 19.92 5.73
N HIS A 67 -10.56 19.16 4.82
CA HIS A 67 -9.57 18.14 5.17
C HIS A 67 -8.12 18.63 5.01
N LEU A 68 -7.84 19.47 4.02
CA LEU A 68 -6.48 19.85 3.60
C LEU A 68 -6.14 21.32 3.87
N GLY A 69 -7.10 22.12 4.37
CA GLY A 69 -6.89 23.55 4.63
C GLY A 69 -6.99 24.40 3.38
N ASN A 70 -5.99 25.22 3.11
CA ASN A 70 -6.03 26.14 1.97
C ASN A 70 -5.84 25.43 0.63
N VAL A 71 -6.94 25.27 -0.13
CA VAL A 71 -6.97 24.60 -1.44
C VAL A 71 -7.52 25.54 -2.50
N GLU A 72 -6.86 25.61 -3.63
CA GLU A 72 -7.26 26.41 -4.80
C GLU A 72 -7.42 25.51 -6.02
N GLN A 73 -8.52 25.70 -6.77
CA GLN A 73 -8.70 25.05 -8.07
C GLN A 73 -7.95 25.84 -9.13
N PHE A 74 -7.22 25.16 -10.00
CA PHE A 74 -6.50 25.79 -11.11
C PHE A 74 -6.71 25.05 -12.43
N GLY A 75 -6.47 25.76 -13.52
CA GLY A 75 -6.67 25.23 -14.87
C GLY A 75 -8.15 25.12 -15.25
N GLU A 76 -8.38 24.70 -16.48
CA GLU A 76 -9.73 24.49 -17.00
C GLU A 76 -10.26 23.11 -16.57
N ARG A 77 -11.56 23.05 -16.27
CA ARG A 77 -12.25 21.80 -16.00
C ARG A 77 -12.50 21.07 -17.32
N GLY A 78 -11.94 19.88 -17.43
CA GLY A 78 -12.05 19.03 -18.62
C GLY A 78 -12.28 17.56 -18.26
N VAL A 79 -11.40 16.68 -18.70
CA VAL A 79 -11.40 15.26 -18.34
C VAL A 79 -10.93 15.02 -16.90
N CYS A 80 -10.36 16.04 -16.28
CA CYS A 80 -10.00 16.06 -14.87
C CYS A 80 -10.14 17.49 -14.31
N VAL A 81 -10.09 17.59 -12.99
CA VAL A 81 -9.99 18.85 -12.25
C VAL A 81 -8.73 18.81 -11.39
N ASN A 82 -8.07 19.96 -11.27
CA ASN A 82 -6.80 20.08 -10.57
C ASN A 82 -6.89 21.08 -9.42
N PHE A 83 -6.21 20.77 -8.33
CA PHE A 83 -6.19 21.59 -7.12
C PHE A 83 -4.75 21.74 -6.61
N ALA A 84 -4.44 22.93 -6.07
CA ALA A 84 -3.21 23.23 -5.36
C ALA A 84 -3.49 23.25 -3.85
N ALA A 85 -2.81 22.42 -3.09
CA ALA A 85 -2.93 22.35 -1.63
C ALA A 85 -1.84 23.23 -0.99
N HIS A 86 -2.17 24.50 -0.72
CA HIS A 86 -1.21 25.52 -0.29
C HIS A 86 -0.63 25.32 1.11
N ASP A 87 -1.25 24.51 1.97
CA ASP A 87 -0.70 24.15 3.29
C ASP A 87 0.35 23.03 3.20
N TYR A 88 0.53 22.45 2.01
CA TYR A 88 1.47 21.37 1.71
C TYR A 88 2.46 21.82 0.63
N ILE A 89 3.54 22.44 1.09
CA ILE A 89 4.59 22.97 0.21
C ILE A 89 5.68 21.90 0.02
N ALA A 90 5.85 21.46 -1.22
CA ALA A 90 6.95 20.60 -1.63
C ALA A 90 8.20 21.45 -1.85
N GLU A 91 9.27 21.13 -1.14
CA GLU A 91 10.56 21.82 -1.28
C GLU A 91 11.29 21.30 -2.52
N LEU A 92 11.51 22.16 -3.48
CA LEU A 92 12.28 21.90 -4.70
C LEU A 92 13.53 22.76 -4.73
N LYS A 93 14.47 22.47 -5.67
CA LYS A 93 15.73 23.20 -5.80
C LYS A 93 15.55 24.72 -6.00
N ASP A 94 14.48 25.09 -6.69
CA ASP A 94 14.20 26.49 -7.09
C ASP A 94 13.13 27.15 -6.20
N GLY A 95 12.77 26.53 -5.07
CA GLY A 95 11.79 27.05 -4.11
C GLY A 95 10.65 26.10 -3.82
N GLY A 96 9.78 26.47 -2.87
CA GLY A 96 8.61 25.69 -2.50
C GLY A 96 7.45 25.87 -3.48
N VAL A 97 6.78 24.76 -3.81
CA VAL A 97 5.56 24.76 -4.63
C VAL A 97 4.46 23.95 -3.93
N PRO A 98 3.18 24.36 -4.05
CA PRO A 98 2.09 23.58 -3.50
C PRO A 98 2.02 22.19 -4.12
N VAL A 99 1.65 21.19 -3.31
CA VAL A 99 1.30 19.87 -3.85
C VAL A 99 0.06 20.01 -4.71
N MET A 100 0.10 19.37 -5.87
CA MET A 100 -1.02 19.36 -6.80
C MET A 100 -1.80 18.04 -6.67
N LEU A 101 -3.12 18.16 -6.64
CA LEU A 101 -4.07 17.05 -6.58
C LEU A 101 -4.88 17.04 -7.87
N MET A 102 -5.14 15.86 -8.41
CA MET A 102 -5.94 15.69 -9.62
C MET A 102 -7.05 14.66 -9.37
N VAL A 103 -8.26 14.94 -9.86
CA VAL A 103 -9.39 14.02 -9.87
C VAL A 103 -9.92 13.91 -11.30
N SER A 104 -10.01 12.68 -11.83
CA SER A 104 -10.55 12.44 -13.17
C SER A 104 -12.07 12.48 -13.20
N ASN A 105 -12.64 12.56 -14.41
CA ASN A 105 -14.03 12.18 -14.62
C ASN A 105 -14.26 10.72 -14.21
N CYS A 106 -15.51 10.38 -13.94
CA CYS A 106 -15.91 8.99 -13.78
C CYS A 106 -15.86 8.30 -15.15
N ASP A 107 -15.04 7.27 -15.26
CA ASP A 107 -14.81 6.53 -16.49
C ASP A 107 -15.00 5.03 -16.28
N GLU A 108 -15.00 4.25 -17.36
CA GLU A 108 -15.10 2.79 -17.27
C GLU A 108 -13.92 2.18 -16.51
N PHE A 109 -14.21 1.21 -15.66
CA PHE A 109 -13.21 0.46 -14.93
C PHE A 109 -12.88 -0.83 -15.66
N ALA A 110 -11.65 -0.93 -16.16
CA ALA A 110 -11.16 -2.12 -16.84
C ALA A 110 -10.62 -3.14 -15.81
N THR A 111 -11.42 -4.14 -15.49
CA THR A 111 -11.06 -5.17 -14.48
C THR A 111 -9.94 -6.09 -14.93
N ASP A 112 -9.65 -6.20 -16.23
CA ASP A 112 -8.56 -6.96 -16.82
C ASP A 112 -7.16 -6.41 -16.43
N GLN A 113 -7.09 -5.18 -15.93
CA GLN A 113 -5.86 -4.61 -15.36
C GLN A 113 -5.46 -5.28 -14.03
N ILE A 114 -6.40 -6.00 -13.38
CA ILE A 114 -6.17 -6.72 -12.13
C ILE A 114 -6.05 -8.20 -12.44
N ASP A 115 -4.81 -8.66 -12.62
CA ASP A 115 -4.49 -10.06 -12.86
C ASP A 115 -4.74 -10.95 -11.62
N ASP A 116 -4.71 -12.26 -11.82
CA ASP A 116 -4.93 -13.22 -10.73
C ASP A 116 -3.89 -13.09 -9.61
N PHE A 117 -2.67 -12.66 -9.95
CA PHE A 117 -1.62 -12.43 -8.96
C PHE A 117 -1.99 -11.29 -8.02
N ARG A 118 -2.35 -10.11 -8.56
CA ARG A 118 -2.81 -8.96 -7.75
C ARG A 118 -4.06 -9.30 -6.97
N ARG A 119 -5.03 -9.96 -7.62
CA ARG A 119 -6.28 -10.40 -6.98
C ARG A 119 -6.02 -11.32 -5.79
N SER A 120 -5.04 -12.24 -5.88
CA SER A 120 -4.69 -13.14 -4.79
C SER A 120 -4.17 -12.43 -3.54
N GLN A 121 -3.66 -11.20 -3.68
CA GLN A 121 -3.07 -10.41 -2.60
C GLN A 121 -4.00 -9.33 -2.02
N MET A 122 -5.28 -9.34 -2.37
CA MET A 122 -6.29 -8.43 -1.82
C MET A 122 -6.92 -9.00 -0.55
N TRP A 123 -6.10 -9.11 0.49
CA TRP A 123 -6.48 -9.76 1.77
C TRP A 123 -7.49 -8.95 2.58
N ASP A 124 -7.43 -7.62 2.52
CA ASP A 124 -8.28 -6.73 3.32
C ASP A 124 -9.75 -6.73 2.86
N CYS A 125 -10.02 -7.19 1.63
CA CYS A 125 -11.37 -7.33 1.09
C CYS A 125 -11.63 -8.73 0.52
N MET A 126 -10.96 -9.76 1.04
CA MET A 126 -10.95 -11.11 0.46
C MET A 126 -12.36 -11.70 0.26
N ASP A 127 -13.27 -11.43 1.18
CA ASP A 127 -14.64 -11.95 1.13
C ASP A 127 -15.52 -11.20 0.08
N ASP A 128 -15.18 -9.93 -0.21
CA ASP A 128 -15.97 -9.04 -1.07
C ASP A 128 -15.31 -8.76 -2.43
N ARG A 129 -14.00 -8.99 -2.57
CA ARG A 129 -13.22 -8.57 -3.75
C ARG A 129 -13.80 -9.06 -5.08
N ASP A 130 -14.25 -10.32 -5.11
CA ASP A 130 -14.77 -10.94 -6.33
C ASP A 130 -16.12 -10.32 -6.73
N HIS A 131 -16.94 -9.99 -5.74
CA HIS A 131 -18.18 -9.26 -5.93
C HIS A 131 -17.90 -7.83 -6.41
N ILE A 132 -16.98 -7.10 -5.75
CA ILE A 132 -16.58 -5.73 -6.15
C ILE A 132 -16.09 -5.73 -7.60
N LEU A 133 -15.14 -6.62 -7.95
CA LEU A 133 -14.58 -6.69 -9.30
C LEU A 133 -15.60 -7.11 -10.36
N SER A 134 -16.66 -7.82 -9.97
CA SER A 134 -17.75 -8.18 -10.88
C SER A 134 -18.81 -7.09 -11.06
N GLU A 135 -19.07 -6.30 -10.04
CA GLU A 135 -20.17 -5.31 -10.03
C GLU A 135 -19.69 -3.88 -10.36
N CYS A 136 -18.51 -3.49 -9.92
CA CYS A 136 -18.00 -2.16 -10.21
C CYS A 136 -17.56 -2.06 -11.67
N ARG A 137 -18.20 -1.15 -12.40
CA ARG A 137 -17.97 -0.89 -13.82
C ARG A 137 -17.34 0.46 -14.08
N TYR A 138 -17.27 1.31 -13.08
CA TYR A 138 -16.80 2.69 -13.19
C TYR A 138 -15.79 3.01 -12.13
N GLN A 139 -14.96 4.00 -12.41
CA GLN A 139 -13.92 4.49 -11.53
C GLN A 139 -13.77 5.99 -11.61
N VAL A 140 -13.28 6.57 -10.54
CA VAL A 140 -12.67 7.90 -10.52
C VAL A 140 -11.22 7.73 -10.13
N LEU A 141 -10.29 8.20 -10.96
CA LEU A 141 -8.87 8.20 -10.66
C LEU A 141 -8.51 9.48 -9.91
N ALA A 142 -7.80 9.33 -8.80
CA ALA A 142 -7.26 10.46 -8.04
C ALA A 142 -5.75 10.28 -7.81
N THR A 143 -5.01 11.39 -7.93
CA THR A 143 -3.54 11.38 -7.80
C THR A 143 -3.03 12.60 -7.06
N ASP A 144 -1.80 12.50 -6.51
CA ASP A 144 -0.99 13.66 -6.15
C ASP A 144 0.16 13.85 -7.15
N THR A 145 0.63 15.08 -7.30
CA THR A 145 1.90 15.39 -7.94
C THR A 145 2.70 16.35 -7.06
N LEU A 146 4.03 16.23 -7.13
CA LEU A 146 4.98 16.96 -6.28
C LEU A 146 4.96 16.59 -4.79
N GLY A 147 4.03 15.76 -4.31
CA GLY A 147 3.96 15.34 -2.92
C GLY A 147 5.23 14.65 -2.42
N GLY A 148 6.05 14.10 -3.31
CA GLY A 148 7.37 13.54 -2.98
C GLY A 148 8.35 14.56 -2.38
N GLY A 149 8.12 15.85 -2.52
CA GLY A 149 8.89 16.91 -1.85
C GLY A 149 8.48 17.19 -0.40
N LEU A 150 7.48 16.50 0.13
CA LEU A 150 7.06 16.61 1.52
C LEU A 150 7.83 15.62 2.43
N PRO A 151 8.02 15.94 3.71
CA PRO A 151 8.41 14.94 4.71
C PRO A 151 7.41 13.77 4.74
N ALA A 152 7.91 12.54 4.90
CA ALA A 152 7.12 11.31 4.77
C ALA A 152 5.81 11.32 5.60
N LYS A 153 5.88 11.72 6.87
CA LYS A 153 4.71 11.80 7.75
C LYS A 153 3.69 12.85 7.29
N LYS A 154 4.17 14.00 6.82
CA LYS A 154 3.30 15.08 6.31
C LYS A 154 2.59 14.61 5.05
N ARG A 155 3.32 13.92 4.14
CA ARG A 155 2.74 13.34 2.93
C ARG A 155 1.73 12.24 3.26
N ALA A 156 2.07 11.33 4.18
CA ALA A 156 1.16 10.26 4.61
C ALA A 156 -0.18 10.80 5.12
N ASN A 157 -0.16 11.79 6.01
CA ASN A 157 -1.38 12.43 6.49
C ASN A 157 -2.15 13.11 5.37
N MET A 158 -1.48 13.93 4.55
CA MET A 158 -2.11 14.63 3.42
C MET A 158 -2.84 13.66 2.48
N LEU A 159 -2.19 12.53 2.12
CA LEU A 159 -2.79 11.53 1.23
C LEU A 159 -4.03 10.89 1.84
N MET A 160 -4.04 10.65 3.15
CA MET A 160 -5.20 10.09 3.84
C MET A 160 -6.32 11.11 4.02
N ASP A 161 -6.00 12.35 4.33
CA ASP A 161 -6.96 13.46 4.37
C ASP A 161 -7.59 13.70 2.99
N TYR A 162 -6.78 13.61 1.93
CA TYR A 162 -7.26 13.68 0.54
C TYR A 162 -8.20 12.51 0.22
N LEU A 163 -7.84 11.29 0.59
CA LEU A 163 -8.68 10.10 0.38
C LEU A 163 -10.03 10.22 1.11
N GLU A 164 -10.03 10.69 2.36
CA GLU A 164 -11.26 10.91 3.11
C GLU A 164 -12.15 11.99 2.48
N ALA A 165 -11.56 13.09 2.00
CA ALA A 165 -12.31 14.12 1.27
C ALA A 165 -12.95 13.57 -0.01
N LEU A 166 -12.23 12.72 -0.75
CA LEU A 166 -12.76 12.06 -1.93
C LEU A 166 -13.95 11.14 -1.60
N LEU A 167 -13.87 10.40 -0.49
CA LEU A 167 -14.97 9.51 -0.08
C LEU A 167 -16.20 10.27 0.43
N GLU A 168 -16.05 11.52 0.88
CA GLU A 168 -17.19 12.41 1.16
C GLU A 168 -17.83 12.92 -0.14
N LEU A 169 -17.02 13.21 -1.16
CA LEU A 169 -17.49 13.66 -2.48
C LEU A 169 -18.15 12.55 -3.32
N TYR A 170 -17.73 11.32 -3.12
CA TYR A 170 -18.22 10.15 -3.83
C TYR A 170 -18.81 9.11 -2.87
N PRO A 171 -19.98 9.40 -2.25
CA PRO A 171 -20.59 8.51 -1.25
C PRO A 171 -20.98 7.13 -1.81
N GLN A 172 -21.18 7.01 -3.14
CA GLN A 172 -21.47 5.76 -3.84
C GLN A 172 -20.22 4.89 -4.09
N CYS A 173 -19.02 5.33 -3.70
CA CYS A 173 -17.82 4.52 -3.81
C CYS A 173 -17.95 3.25 -2.94
N GLU A 174 -17.79 2.08 -3.57
CA GLU A 174 -17.85 0.76 -2.92
C GLU A 174 -16.49 0.37 -2.34
N ALA A 175 -15.42 0.60 -3.10
CA ALA A 175 -14.07 0.25 -2.71
C ALA A 175 -13.03 1.22 -3.27
N VAL A 176 -11.90 1.31 -2.58
CA VAL A 176 -10.71 2.04 -3.01
C VAL A 176 -9.65 1.03 -3.43
N TYR A 177 -9.16 1.15 -4.66
CA TYR A 177 -8.03 0.37 -5.16
C TYR A 177 -6.80 1.26 -5.29
N ASN A 178 -5.76 0.95 -4.53
CA ASN A 178 -4.49 1.64 -4.59
C ASN A 178 -3.61 0.99 -5.67
N ILE A 179 -3.39 1.68 -6.78
CA ILE A 179 -2.64 1.17 -7.94
C ILE A 179 -1.19 0.86 -7.57
N ASN A 180 -0.58 1.66 -6.70
CA ASN A 180 0.83 1.54 -6.33
C ASN A 180 1.12 0.25 -5.53
N SER A 181 0.20 -0.14 -4.66
CA SER A 181 0.39 -1.30 -3.78
C SER A 181 -0.44 -2.53 -4.18
N GLY A 182 -1.40 -2.36 -5.10
CA GLY A 182 -2.37 -3.40 -5.41
C GLY A 182 -3.34 -3.70 -4.27
N LYS A 183 -3.40 -2.81 -3.25
CA LYS A 183 -4.33 -2.95 -2.13
C LYS A 183 -5.73 -2.51 -2.52
N MET A 184 -6.72 -3.32 -2.21
CA MET A 184 -8.13 -2.94 -2.28
C MET A 184 -8.73 -2.99 -0.87
N ILE A 185 -9.51 -1.97 -0.54
CA ILE A 185 -10.21 -1.85 0.74
C ILE A 185 -11.62 -1.32 0.51
N LEU A 186 -12.58 -1.78 1.30
CA LEU A 186 -13.94 -1.26 1.26
C LEU A 186 -13.97 0.22 1.65
N ALA A 187 -14.68 1.05 0.91
CA ALA A 187 -14.81 2.47 1.22
C ALA A 187 -15.40 2.69 2.63
N ASP A 188 -16.31 1.83 3.06
CA ASP A 188 -16.92 1.90 4.39
C ASP A 188 -15.93 1.65 5.52
N GLU A 189 -14.88 0.84 5.32
CA GLU A 189 -13.82 0.67 6.34
C GLU A 189 -13.07 1.98 6.59
N ILE A 190 -12.85 2.77 5.55
CA ILE A 190 -12.22 4.09 5.67
C ILE A 190 -13.20 5.11 6.30
N ARG A 191 -14.47 5.08 5.90
CA ARG A 191 -15.52 5.97 6.42
C ARG A 191 -15.78 5.81 7.91
N LYS A 192 -15.54 4.64 8.49
CA LYS A 192 -15.66 4.39 9.95
C LYS A 192 -14.69 5.21 10.78
N LYS A 193 -13.57 5.67 10.21
CA LYS A 193 -12.55 6.50 10.88
C LYS A 193 -12.04 5.89 12.19
N GLU A 194 -11.93 4.56 12.25
CA GLU A 194 -11.45 3.83 13.44
C GLU A 194 -9.93 4.01 13.66
N ILE A 195 -9.21 4.39 12.61
CA ILE A 195 -7.77 4.62 12.62
C ILE A 195 -7.50 6.10 12.41
N SER A 196 -6.55 6.66 13.11
CA SER A 196 -6.20 8.07 13.05
C SER A 196 -4.72 8.30 12.76
N GLY A 197 -4.37 9.52 12.38
CA GLY A 197 -2.99 9.93 12.14
C GLY A 197 -2.36 9.19 10.95
N ILE A 198 -1.04 9.02 11.02
CA ILE A 198 -0.24 8.40 9.95
C ILE A 198 -0.47 6.89 9.81
N ASP A 199 -1.02 6.25 10.84
CA ASP A 199 -1.34 4.81 10.84
C ASP A 199 -2.36 4.47 9.75
N ARG A 200 -3.23 5.44 9.37
CA ARG A 200 -4.15 5.33 8.23
C ARG A 200 -3.42 4.97 6.95
N PHE A 201 -2.24 5.58 6.69
CA PHE A 201 -1.48 5.31 5.48
C PHE A 201 -1.03 3.85 5.41
N ILE A 202 -0.49 3.32 6.51
CA ILE A 202 -0.09 1.90 6.57
C ILE A 202 -1.31 1.01 6.39
N ARG A 203 -2.43 1.36 7.01
CA ARG A 203 -3.63 0.53 6.94
C ARG A 203 -4.33 0.58 5.58
N TYR A 204 -4.39 1.76 4.93
CA TYR A 204 -5.23 1.95 3.74
C TYR A 204 -4.43 1.99 2.43
N ALA A 205 -3.12 2.28 2.47
CA ALA A 205 -2.31 2.41 1.27
C ALA A 205 -1.21 1.34 1.12
N VAL A 206 -0.72 0.76 2.22
CA VAL A 206 0.32 -0.27 2.17
C VAL A 206 -0.30 -1.67 2.16
N ASN A 207 0.11 -2.50 1.21
CA ASN A 207 -0.30 -3.89 1.11
C ASN A 207 0.76 -4.79 1.74
N VAL A 208 0.40 -5.59 2.75
CA VAL A 208 1.24 -6.66 3.27
C VAL A 208 0.85 -7.95 2.55
N ARG A 209 1.78 -8.48 1.75
CA ARG A 209 1.55 -9.63 0.87
C ARG A 209 2.17 -10.89 1.45
N PHE A 210 1.58 -12.05 1.12
CA PHE A 210 2.06 -13.36 1.55
C PHE A 210 2.12 -14.33 0.39
N PHE A 211 3.24 -15.05 0.28
CA PHE A 211 3.49 -16.02 -0.78
C PHE A 211 4.04 -17.33 -0.22
N ASN A 212 3.56 -18.42 -0.78
CA ASN A 212 4.17 -19.75 -0.61
C ASN A 212 5.09 -20.02 -1.80
N ILE A 213 6.33 -20.42 -1.55
CA ILE A 213 7.30 -20.74 -2.60
C ILE A 213 7.10 -22.18 -3.04
N GLN A 214 6.70 -22.34 -4.30
CA GLN A 214 6.37 -23.65 -4.84
C GLN A 214 7.59 -24.61 -4.81
N GLY A 215 7.39 -25.82 -4.31
CA GLY A 215 8.42 -26.86 -4.24
C GLY A 215 9.34 -26.77 -3.02
N THR A 216 9.10 -25.83 -2.12
CA THR A 216 9.82 -25.65 -0.84
C THR A 216 8.84 -25.57 0.32
N LYS A 217 9.36 -25.37 1.53
CA LYS A 217 8.59 -24.98 2.71
C LYS A 217 8.69 -23.48 3.00
N ASP A 218 9.31 -22.75 2.10
CA ASP A 218 9.62 -21.36 2.31
C ASP A 218 8.40 -20.47 2.02
N HIS A 219 8.36 -19.38 2.75
CA HIS A 219 7.35 -18.33 2.63
C HIS A 219 8.02 -16.99 2.41
N ILE A 220 7.33 -16.08 1.74
CA ILE A 220 7.70 -14.67 1.68
C ILE A 220 6.54 -13.85 2.21
N VAL A 221 6.86 -12.93 3.13
CA VAL A 221 6.01 -11.78 3.48
C VAL A 221 6.74 -10.54 3.00
N ASP A 222 6.07 -9.69 2.27
CA ASP A 222 6.60 -8.38 1.93
C ASP A 222 5.56 -7.27 2.09
N THR A 223 6.02 -6.03 2.06
CA THR A 223 5.14 -4.88 1.94
C THR A 223 5.25 -4.28 0.55
N LEU A 224 4.19 -3.61 0.10
CA LEU A 224 4.19 -2.83 -1.12
C LEU A 224 3.42 -1.53 -0.89
N GLY A 225 4.09 -0.38 -1.12
CA GLY A 225 3.47 0.93 -0.98
C GLY A 225 4.21 1.92 -0.09
N LEU A 226 5.17 1.49 0.75
CA LEU A 226 6.01 2.40 1.54
C LEU A 226 6.86 3.31 0.65
N SER A 227 7.21 2.83 -0.54
CA SER A 227 7.95 3.55 -1.56
C SER A 227 7.32 4.90 -1.96
N LEU A 228 6.01 5.06 -1.82
CA LEU A 228 5.34 6.35 -2.00
C LEU A 228 5.89 7.44 -1.08
N LEU A 229 6.38 7.04 0.10
CA LEU A 229 6.95 7.94 1.11
C LEU A 229 8.48 7.95 1.10
N PHE A 230 9.12 7.41 0.05
CA PHE A 230 10.58 7.23 -0.02
C PHE A 230 11.14 6.38 1.12
N ILE A 231 10.36 5.41 1.57
CA ILE A 231 10.73 4.37 2.53
C ILE A 231 10.72 3.05 1.77
N GLU A 232 11.78 2.26 1.94
CA GLU A 232 11.86 0.95 1.30
C GLU A 232 10.79 0.02 1.86
N ASP A 233 10.22 -0.80 0.98
CA ASP A 233 9.32 -1.87 1.39
C ASP A 233 10.09 -2.94 2.17
N LEU A 234 9.39 -3.66 3.04
CA LEU A 234 9.96 -4.74 3.84
C LEU A 234 9.89 -6.06 3.08
N GLN A 235 10.82 -6.99 3.40
CA GLN A 235 10.80 -8.36 2.92
C GLN A 235 11.25 -9.33 4.02
N TYR A 236 10.56 -10.46 4.13
CA TYR A 236 10.89 -11.58 4.98
C TYR A 236 10.85 -12.85 4.13
N HIS A 237 11.97 -13.55 4.00
CA HIS A 237 12.05 -14.85 3.34
C HIS A 237 12.37 -15.89 4.39
N PHE A 238 11.42 -16.80 4.69
CA PHE A 238 11.48 -17.61 5.90
C PHE A 238 10.81 -18.98 5.75
N HIS A 239 11.05 -19.87 6.73
CA HIS A 239 10.40 -21.16 6.91
C HIS A 239 10.07 -21.40 8.39
N ASP A 240 9.25 -22.40 8.68
CA ASP A 240 8.96 -22.95 10.02
C ASP A 240 8.50 -21.93 11.08
N MET A 241 7.97 -20.77 10.67
CA MET A 241 7.34 -19.79 11.54
C MET A 241 5.89 -19.52 11.09
N ASP A 242 4.99 -19.23 12.04
CA ASP A 242 3.60 -18.86 11.69
C ASP A 242 3.58 -17.58 10.86
N PRO A 243 3.11 -17.61 9.61
CA PRO A 243 3.05 -16.42 8.74
C PRO A 243 2.24 -15.27 9.34
N ASN A 244 1.26 -15.53 10.21
CA ASN A 244 0.49 -14.48 10.88
C ASN A 244 1.36 -13.62 11.78
N TRP A 245 2.32 -14.22 12.46
CA TRP A 245 3.24 -13.48 13.31
C TRP A 245 4.14 -12.57 12.48
N VAL A 246 4.60 -13.09 11.33
CA VAL A 246 5.46 -12.30 10.41
C VAL A 246 4.69 -11.16 9.76
N VAL A 247 3.43 -11.39 9.33
CA VAL A 247 2.55 -10.34 8.81
C VAL A 247 2.30 -9.25 9.86
N ASN A 248 2.02 -9.61 11.12
CA ASN A 248 1.84 -8.65 12.19
C ASN A 248 3.14 -7.86 12.47
N HIS A 249 4.29 -8.54 12.43
CA HIS A 249 5.58 -7.89 12.57
C HIS A 249 5.83 -6.89 11.43
N ALA A 250 5.52 -7.27 10.17
CA ALA A 250 5.67 -6.39 9.02
C ALA A 250 4.83 -5.10 9.15
N TYR A 251 3.59 -5.19 9.65
CA TYR A 251 2.78 -4.00 9.96
C TYR A 251 3.43 -3.11 11.02
N ASN A 252 3.91 -3.71 12.11
CA ASN A 252 4.57 -2.95 13.18
C ASN A 252 5.87 -2.29 12.69
N MET A 253 6.65 -3.01 11.87
CA MET A 253 7.87 -2.46 11.28
C MET A 253 7.58 -1.35 10.28
N ALA A 254 6.56 -1.46 9.44
CA ALA A 254 6.14 -0.40 8.54
C ALA A 254 5.76 0.89 9.30
N LEU A 255 5.02 0.75 10.42
CA LEU A 255 4.72 1.85 11.33
C LEU A 255 5.99 2.43 11.98
N TYR A 256 6.91 1.57 12.41
CA TYR A 256 8.18 2.00 13.00
C TYR A 256 9.01 2.81 12.00
N LEU A 257 9.17 2.31 10.75
CA LEU A 257 9.90 3.01 9.70
C LEU A 257 9.29 4.37 9.39
N LEU A 258 7.96 4.44 9.25
CA LEU A 258 7.26 5.70 8.99
C LEU A 258 7.39 6.67 10.17
N ASN A 259 7.27 6.18 11.41
CA ASN A 259 7.38 7.00 12.62
C ASN A 259 8.78 7.54 12.89
N ASN A 260 9.83 6.88 12.38
CA ASN A 260 11.22 7.23 12.65
C ASN A 260 11.99 7.62 11.38
N GLU A 261 11.30 7.85 10.25
CA GLU A 261 11.91 8.30 8.99
C GLU A 261 12.99 7.34 8.46
N ASN A 262 12.70 6.03 8.55
CA ASN A 262 13.57 4.94 8.15
C ASN A 262 15.01 5.08 8.69
N PRO A 263 15.25 4.83 9.98
CA PRO A 263 16.57 4.99 10.58
C PRO A 263 17.51 3.82 10.30
N ILE A 264 17.00 2.70 9.74
CA ILE A 264 17.71 1.42 9.63
C ILE A 264 18.74 1.45 8.50
N LYS A 265 19.93 0.91 8.79
CA LYS A 265 21.02 0.75 7.83
C LYS A 265 21.37 -0.72 7.64
N ASN A 266 22.11 -1.02 6.55
CA ASN A 266 22.67 -2.34 6.34
C ASN A 266 23.45 -2.83 7.57
N GLY A 267 23.07 -4.00 8.08
CA GLY A 267 23.71 -4.64 9.22
C GLY A 267 23.12 -4.27 10.58
N ASP A 268 22.22 -3.29 10.65
CA ASP A 268 21.46 -3.03 11.88
C ASP A 268 20.58 -4.23 12.21
N THR A 269 20.15 -4.31 13.46
CA THR A 269 19.25 -5.35 13.94
C THR A 269 17.95 -4.75 14.46
N ILE A 270 16.90 -5.55 14.37
CA ILE A 270 15.59 -5.25 14.94
C ILE A 270 15.14 -6.39 15.85
N ASP A 271 14.21 -6.10 16.73
CA ASP A 271 13.62 -7.11 17.61
C ASP A 271 12.85 -8.16 16.81
N GLY A 272 13.06 -9.43 17.14
CA GLY A 272 12.40 -10.57 16.51
C GLY A 272 11.12 -11.00 17.24
N ILE A 273 10.61 -12.20 16.89
CA ILE A 273 9.34 -12.73 17.41
C ILE A 273 9.58 -14.00 18.21
N ARG A 274 8.87 -14.12 19.36
CA ARG A 274 8.67 -15.39 20.08
C ARG A 274 7.19 -15.55 20.38
N GLU A 275 6.60 -16.66 19.94
CA GLU A 275 5.18 -16.99 20.17
C GLU A 275 4.20 -15.84 19.78
N GLY A 276 4.50 -15.15 18.69
CA GLY A 276 3.69 -14.04 18.19
C GLY A 276 3.94 -12.68 18.84
N ALA A 277 4.78 -12.59 19.86
CA ALA A 277 5.15 -11.36 20.52
C ALA A 277 6.54 -10.86 20.06
N ILE A 278 6.70 -9.56 19.87
CA ILE A 278 8.00 -8.93 19.62
C ILE A 278 8.81 -8.97 20.90
N VAL A 279 10.07 -9.45 20.84
CA VAL A 279 10.96 -9.63 21.99
C VAL A 279 12.36 -9.09 21.70
N GLN A 280 12.96 -8.42 22.68
CA GLN A 280 14.27 -7.76 22.52
C GLN A 280 15.47 -8.73 22.56
N ASP A 281 15.31 -9.93 23.09
CA ASP A 281 16.37 -10.94 23.20
C ASP A 281 16.57 -11.76 21.91
N ILE A 282 15.72 -11.58 20.92
CA ILE A 282 15.89 -12.08 19.54
C ILE A 282 16.16 -10.88 18.64
N GLN A 283 17.32 -10.90 17.98
CA GLN A 283 17.72 -9.80 17.09
C GLN A 283 17.82 -10.32 15.66
N TRP A 284 17.08 -9.72 14.73
CA TRP A 284 17.07 -10.03 13.31
C TRP A 284 17.85 -8.97 12.53
N LYS A 285 18.81 -9.42 11.72
CA LYS A 285 19.65 -8.54 10.92
C LYS A 285 18.87 -8.00 9.73
N CYS A 286 19.04 -6.70 9.46
CA CYS A 286 18.46 -5.99 8.34
C CYS A 286 19.48 -5.73 7.23
N GLN A 287 19.05 -5.83 5.98
CA GLN A 287 19.88 -5.58 4.82
C GLN A 287 19.04 -5.10 3.63
N TYR A 288 19.54 -4.11 2.89
CA TYR A 288 18.92 -3.71 1.64
C TYR A 288 19.24 -4.70 0.54
N GLU A 289 18.22 -5.22 -0.11
CA GLU A 289 18.32 -6.25 -1.15
C GLU A 289 17.35 -5.98 -2.31
N ASP A 290 17.56 -6.65 -3.43
CA ASP A 290 16.57 -6.68 -4.51
C ASP A 290 15.36 -7.53 -4.08
N ALA A 291 14.15 -7.02 -4.34
CA ALA A 291 12.93 -7.74 -4.01
C ALA A 291 12.85 -9.10 -4.75
N LEU A 292 12.51 -10.15 -4.01
CA LEU A 292 12.30 -11.48 -4.57
C LEU A 292 10.98 -11.58 -5.36
N ILE A 293 10.01 -10.75 -5.02
CA ILE A 293 8.67 -10.74 -5.62
C ILE A 293 8.43 -9.41 -6.37
N GLN A 294 7.86 -9.51 -7.56
CA GLN A 294 7.50 -8.35 -8.38
C GLN A 294 6.55 -7.38 -7.65
N PRO A 295 6.67 -6.05 -7.92
CA PRO A 295 7.58 -5.41 -8.89
C PRO A 295 9.02 -5.36 -8.40
N ALA A 296 9.98 -5.32 -9.35
CA ALA A 296 11.39 -5.16 -9.06
C ALA A 296 11.65 -3.84 -8.33
N ARG A 297 12.27 -3.90 -7.16
CA ARG A 297 12.56 -2.75 -6.29
C ARG A 297 13.60 -3.12 -5.25
N ALA A 298 14.23 -2.13 -4.63
CA ALA A 298 14.97 -2.34 -3.41
C ALA A 298 14.00 -2.54 -2.24
N VAL A 299 14.34 -3.44 -1.32
CA VAL A 299 13.60 -3.74 -0.09
C VAL A 299 14.56 -3.78 1.10
N LEU A 300 14.04 -3.51 2.28
CA LEU A 300 14.71 -3.83 3.53
C LEU A 300 14.35 -5.28 3.88
N ASP A 301 15.28 -6.19 3.62
CA ASP A 301 15.11 -7.60 3.95
C ASP A 301 15.50 -7.87 5.41
N ILE A 302 14.69 -8.67 6.09
CA ILE A 302 14.83 -9.01 7.49
C ILE A 302 15.17 -10.48 7.61
N CYS A 303 16.44 -10.76 7.98
CA CYS A 303 16.97 -12.10 8.15
C CYS A 303 16.57 -12.69 9.51
N MET A 304 15.69 -13.68 9.49
CA MET A 304 15.03 -14.23 10.67
C MET A 304 15.84 -15.34 11.37
N ASN A 305 17.20 -15.23 11.39
CA ASN A 305 18.12 -16.20 11.99
C ASN A 305 17.84 -17.65 11.48
N GLU A 306 17.59 -18.59 12.39
CA GLU A 306 17.30 -19.99 12.08
C GLU A 306 16.03 -20.22 11.24
N TYR A 307 15.14 -19.23 11.16
CA TYR A 307 13.95 -19.27 10.31
C TYR A 307 14.18 -18.66 8.94
N ALA A 308 15.37 -18.07 8.70
CA ALA A 308 15.65 -17.43 7.40
C ALA A 308 15.78 -18.47 6.29
N ALA A 309 15.12 -18.22 5.17
CA ALA A 309 15.27 -18.99 3.94
C ALA A 309 16.17 -18.27 2.93
N GLY A 310 16.58 -18.97 1.87
CA GLY A 310 17.52 -18.44 0.86
C GLY A 310 18.99 -18.66 1.27
N ASN A 311 19.91 -18.11 0.45
CA ASN A 311 21.36 -18.24 0.66
C ASN A 311 21.90 -17.05 1.49
N ARG A 312 21.24 -16.76 2.59
CA ARG A 312 21.60 -15.65 3.48
C ARG A 312 22.12 -16.18 4.81
N SER A 313 23.23 -15.63 5.27
CA SER A 313 23.87 -15.99 6.55
C SER A 313 24.18 -14.73 7.36
#